data_09f6793d812ce96df5d6052e188da5d2
#
_entry.id   09f6793d812ce96df5d6052e188da5d2
#
_cell.length_a   1.000
_cell.length_b   1.000
_cell.length_c   1.000
_cell.angle_alpha   90.00
_cell.angle_beta   90.00
_cell.angle_gamma   90.00
#
_symmetry.space_group_name_H-M   'P 1'
#
loop_
_entity.id
_entity.type
_entity.pdbx_description
1 polymer ?
#
loop_
_entity_poly.entity_id
_entity_poly.type
_entity_poly.pdbx_seq_one_letter_code
_entity_poly.pdbx_strand_id
1 'polypeptide(L)'
;MAIERRINASQLDFDQIKLNLVSYMKATDTTFNDYNYDGSAMSTIIDVLAYITHINSMNANFALNETFLDTAQLRTSVVSHAKLLGYTPRSIAPSVAYVNVKMNYNASSTPLFNHDAANSPLPLSMPRGTTFQTIINGVTYPMFNSTTQNIVFDASTGWNFNNIAIEQGVLTSITYKYQNNAFESYVIPMTNVNSKSIKVTVTDSDSTNAAKVYTLNKNIVNLTGISEVFFLEEGRDGHYEIKFGDNIIGKRPGNGNSILIEYSHIPTGANVNGATVFTMSGTLNGNTDETITLVTKATGGAARESKEAVKFNAPLAHVSQNRAVTPDDYKAILKNEFADIEAVSVWGGEDHVVPDYGKVYISIKPLSADVLTTAQKTTIITNILKPKNVVSITPVLLDPEYTFINLEVFFKFNPNLASVTAASLATAVRSTLITYNTDTLKSFGGVFRSSNVGKKIDDTNIAILSNITRIRMTKKIIPVLGVATTYTLKFNQKLDSLDGTTSTLGSYVTSSMFTFSGVQCMLKDYYDTSTETRIVQIVDTSGIIYNTNVGSVNETTGTVTLNGFNPTALPTGSTTIDVKANPASNDIKPMRNELLTIDTSGATITGEIDTMATGGTTAGIDYTTTESC
;
A
#
# COMPACT_ATOMS: atom_id res chain seq x y z
N MET A 1 -2.11 21.97 6.62
CA MET A 1 -3.18 21.90 7.63
C MET A 1 -4.50 21.64 6.90
N ALA A 2 -5.11 20.46 7.09
CA ALA A 2 -6.45 20.20 6.55
C ALA A 2 -7.43 21.09 7.31
N ILE A 3 -8.20 21.89 6.59
CA ILE A 3 -9.25 22.72 7.19
C ILE A 3 -10.39 21.76 7.53
N GLU A 4 -10.58 21.46 8.81
CA GLU A 4 -11.78 20.74 9.26
C GLU A 4 -13.00 21.61 8.97
N ARG A 5 -13.84 21.13 8.05
CA ARG A 5 -15.12 21.77 7.77
C ARG A 5 -16.09 21.40 8.89
N ARG A 6 -16.43 22.34 9.74
CA ARG A 6 -17.45 22.19 10.80
C ARG A 6 -18.52 23.25 10.62
N ILE A 7 -19.77 22.87 10.84
CA ILE A 7 -20.90 23.77 10.83
C ILE A 7 -21.22 24.11 12.30
N ASN A 8 -21.19 25.38 12.63
CA ASN A 8 -21.59 25.89 13.94
C ASN A 8 -22.93 26.63 13.78
N ALA A 9 -24.01 26.01 14.24
CA ALA A 9 -25.36 26.57 14.15
C ALA A 9 -25.81 27.26 15.44
N SER A 10 -25.09 27.07 16.55
CA SER A 10 -25.45 27.62 17.85
C SER A 10 -24.22 28.06 18.64
N GLN A 11 -24.42 28.95 19.60
CA GLN A 11 -23.36 29.41 20.49
C GLN A 11 -22.84 28.27 21.38
N LEU A 12 -21.52 28.04 21.37
CA LEU A 12 -20.85 27.00 22.16
C LEU A 12 -20.10 27.55 23.38
N ASP A 13 -19.93 28.84 23.46
CA ASP A 13 -19.22 29.49 24.59
C ASP A 13 -20.14 29.56 25.81
N PHE A 14 -19.76 28.85 26.89
CA PHE A 14 -20.49 28.83 28.16
C PHE A 14 -20.61 30.24 28.78
N ASP A 15 -19.52 30.99 28.80
CA ASP A 15 -19.49 32.34 29.41
C ASP A 15 -20.38 33.31 28.64
N GLN A 16 -20.39 33.21 27.30
CA GLN A 16 -21.28 34.02 26.48
C GLN A 16 -22.75 33.66 26.68
N ILE A 17 -23.08 32.38 26.83
CA ILE A 17 -24.44 31.95 27.16
C ILE A 17 -24.86 32.51 28.51
N LYS A 18 -24.00 32.40 29.52
CA LYS A 18 -24.24 32.97 30.87
C LYS A 18 -24.46 34.47 30.80
N LEU A 19 -23.60 35.21 30.10
CA LEU A 19 -23.72 36.69 29.90
C LEU A 19 -25.06 37.03 29.23
N ASN A 20 -25.48 36.27 28.22
CA ASN A 20 -26.75 36.50 27.53
C ASN A 20 -27.94 36.27 28.47
N LEU A 21 -27.90 35.21 29.30
CA LEU A 21 -28.94 34.95 30.30
C LEU A 21 -29.02 36.04 31.36
N VAL A 22 -27.86 36.51 31.88
CA VAL A 22 -27.80 37.63 32.82
C VAL A 22 -28.31 38.92 32.19
N SER A 23 -27.98 39.18 30.93
CA SER A 23 -28.46 40.36 30.20
C SER A 23 -29.95 40.32 29.96
N TYR A 24 -30.51 39.16 29.67
CA TYR A 24 -31.95 38.95 29.52
C TYR A 24 -32.69 39.19 30.83
N MET A 25 -32.18 38.68 31.98
CA MET A 25 -32.73 38.92 33.30
C MET A 25 -32.74 40.40 33.65
N LYS A 26 -31.63 41.11 33.37
CA LYS A 26 -31.55 42.57 33.57
C LYS A 26 -32.61 43.36 32.80
N ALA A 27 -32.94 42.90 31.59
CA ALA A 27 -33.86 43.60 30.72
C ALA A 27 -35.34 43.31 31.07
N THR A 28 -35.63 42.17 31.69
CA THR A 28 -36.98 41.65 31.80
C THR A 28 -37.56 41.67 33.22
N ASP A 29 -36.72 41.60 34.26
CA ASP A 29 -37.18 41.52 35.65
C ASP A 29 -36.41 42.46 36.58
N THR A 30 -37.18 43.29 37.32
CA THR A 30 -36.66 44.23 38.34
C THR A 30 -36.80 43.66 39.75
N THR A 31 -37.43 42.50 39.92
CA THR A 31 -37.79 41.92 41.22
C THR A 31 -36.64 41.11 41.84
N PHE A 32 -35.85 40.43 41.01
CA PHE A 32 -34.73 39.61 41.44
C PHE A 32 -33.41 40.33 41.06
N ASN A 33 -32.65 40.75 42.05
CA ASN A 33 -31.38 41.51 41.82
C ASN A 33 -30.13 40.75 42.23
N ASP A 34 -30.23 39.50 42.71
CA ASP A 34 -29.12 38.71 43.23
C ASP A 34 -28.40 37.85 42.19
N TYR A 35 -28.85 37.86 40.92
CA TYR A 35 -28.25 37.10 39.80
C TYR A 35 -26.80 37.54 39.44
N ASN A 36 -26.37 38.70 39.92
CA ASN A 36 -25.01 39.24 39.69
C ASN A 36 -24.01 38.86 40.80
N TYR A 37 -24.45 38.19 41.87
CA TYR A 37 -23.56 37.84 42.99
C TYR A 37 -23.13 36.38 42.86
N ASP A 38 -21.82 36.15 42.79
CA ASP A 38 -21.27 34.80 42.80
C ASP A 38 -21.65 34.11 44.11
N GLY A 39 -22.21 32.87 43.98
CA GLY A 39 -22.67 32.08 45.10
C GLY A 39 -24.12 32.37 45.54
N SER A 40 -24.85 33.29 44.89
CA SER A 40 -26.30 33.39 45.07
C SER A 40 -27.05 32.18 44.49
N ALA A 41 -28.24 31.89 45.03
CA ALA A 41 -29.08 30.81 44.51
C ALA A 41 -29.46 31.07 43.05
N MET A 42 -29.71 32.31 42.66
CA MET A 42 -30.09 32.66 41.29
C MET A 42 -28.89 32.55 40.34
N SER A 43 -27.69 32.96 40.74
CA SER A 43 -26.45 32.80 39.96
C SER A 43 -26.18 31.30 39.70
N THR A 44 -26.35 30.47 40.73
CA THR A 44 -26.20 29.00 40.58
C THR A 44 -27.23 28.42 39.61
N ILE A 45 -28.47 28.88 39.61
CA ILE A 45 -29.51 28.45 38.67
C ILE A 45 -29.13 28.87 37.24
N ILE A 46 -28.64 30.10 37.05
CA ILE A 46 -28.16 30.60 35.74
C ILE A 46 -27.00 29.76 35.25
N ASP A 47 -26.06 29.36 36.10
CA ASP A 47 -24.95 28.50 35.75
C ASP A 47 -25.41 27.12 35.29
N VAL A 48 -26.38 26.52 35.97
CA VAL A 48 -27.00 25.24 35.57
C VAL A 48 -27.73 25.37 34.23
N LEU A 49 -28.49 26.46 34.03
CA LEU A 49 -29.17 26.72 32.75
C LEU A 49 -28.18 26.95 31.61
N ALA A 50 -27.11 27.69 31.84
CA ALA A 50 -26.05 27.93 30.88
C ALA A 50 -25.33 26.62 30.52
N TYR A 51 -25.07 25.75 31.52
CA TYR A 51 -24.48 24.44 31.31
C TYR A 51 -25.41 23.52 30.48
N ILE A 52 -26.69 23.44 30.82
CA ILE A 52 -27.67 22.65 30.05
C ILE A 52 -27.77 23.17 28.62
N THR A 53 -27.78 24.50 28.43
CA THR A 53 -27.86 25.13 27.11
C THR A 53 -26.57 24.85 26.31
N HIS A 54 -25.42 24.93 26.96
CA HIS A 54 -24.12 24.56 26.32
C HIS A 54 -24.13 23.12 25.84
N ILE A 55 -24.53 22.15 26.67
CA ILE A 55 -24.63 20.74 26.29
C ILE A 55 -25.63 20.52 25.14
N ASN A 56 -26.82 21.17 25.22
CA ASN A 56 -27.83 21.07 24.16
C ASN A 56 -27.32 21.67 22.84
N SER A 57 -26.61 22.78 22.91
CA SER A 57 -25.97 23.42 21.72
C SER A 57 -24.89 22.54 21.12
N MET A 58 -24.08 21.91 21.97
CA MET A 58 -23.06 20.95 21.52
C MET A 58 -23.71 19.74 20.83
N ASN A 59 -24.76 19.17 21.44
CA ASN A 59 -25.50 18.04 20.84
C ASN A 59 -26.18 18.45 19.53
N ALA A 60 -26.76 19.64 19.44
CA ALA A 60 -27.37 20.14 18.21
C ALA A 60 -26.33 20.34 17.09
N ASN A 61 -25.19 20.95 17.40
CA ASN A 61 -24.10 21.10 16.43
C ASN A 61 -23.53 19.76 16.01
N PHE A 62 -23.37 18.82 16.94
CA PHE A 62 -22.92 17.47 16.63
C PHE A 62 -23.92 16.76 15.68
N ALA A 63 -25.21 16.77 16.03
CA ALA A 63 -26.25 16.18 15.21
C ALA A 63 -26.31 16.80 13.81
N LEU A 64 -26.17 18.13 13.70
CA LEU A 64 -26.13 18.82 12.42
C LEU A 64 -24.91 18.41 11.58
N ASN A 65 -23.74 18.29 12.19
CA ASN A 65 -22.53 17.85 11.49
C ASN A 65 -22.66 16.41 10.99
N GLU A 66 -23.37 15.54 11.72
CA GLU A 66 -23.61 14.16 11.30
C GLU A 66 -24.61 14.02 10.14
N THR A 67 -25.35 15.08 9.77
CA THR A 67 -26.30 15.03 8.64
C THR A 67 -25.65 15.14 7.26
N PHE A 68 -24.41 15.57 7.18
CA PHE A 68 -23.69 15.74 5.90
C PHE A 68 -22.46 14.85 5.83
N LEU A 69 -22.22 14.23 4.67
CA LEU A 69 -21.09 13.34 4.44
C LEU A 69 -19.74 14.01 4.78
N ASP A 70 -19.55 15.26 4.37
CA ASP A 70 -18.29 15.99 4.54
C ASP A 70 -17.95 16.28 5.99
N THR A 71 -18.98 16.58 6.82
CA THR A 71 -18.82 17.02 8.21
C THR A 71 -19.00 15.90 9.21
N ALA A 72 -19.65 14.78 8.84
CA ALA A 72 -19.89 13.64 9.72
C ALA A 72 -18.60 13.10 10.33
N GLN A 73 -18.60 12.82 11.62
CA GLN A 73 -17.42 12.34 12.35
C GLN A 73 -17.53 10.87 12.75
N LEU A 74 -18.74 10.38 12.94
CA LEU A 74 -18.99 8.97 13.22
C LEU A 74 -18.91 8.14 11.93
N ARG A 75 -18.17 7.02 11.98
CA ARG A 75 -18.10 6.09 10.84
C ARG A 75 -19.49 5.60 10.39
N THR A 76 -20.38 5.33 11.35
CA THR A 76 -21.75 4.91 11.07
C THR A 76 -22.52 5.90 10.21
N SER A 77 -22.41 7.20 10.50
CA SER A 77 -23.04 8.26 9.71
C SER A 77 -22.43 8.37 8.32
N VAL A 78 -21.09 8.35 8.24
CA VAL A 78 -20.35 8.39 6.96
C VAL A 78 -20.74 7.21 6.07
N VAL A 79 -20.78 5.99 6.61
CA VAL A 79 -21.17 4.79 5.86
C VAL A 79 -22.64 4.84 5.42
N SER A 80 -23.53 5.35 6.30
CA SER A 80 -24.94 5.55 5.96
C SER A 80 -25.13 6.51 4.79
N HIS A 81 -24.41 7.63 4.78
CA HIS A 81 -24.44 8.58 3.67
C HIS A 81 -23.80 8.01 2.39
N ALA A 82 -22.68 7.28 2.51
CA ALA A 82 -22.05 6.61 1.38
C ALA A 82 -22.99 5.58 0.72
N LYS A 83 -23.76 4.86 1.53
CA LYS A 83 -24.78 3.92 1.06
C LYS A 83 -25.87 4.60 0.21
N LEU A 84 -26.32 5.81 0.56
CA LEU A 84 -27.27 6.59 -0.25
C LEU A 84 -26.70 6.93 -1.64
N LEU A 85 -25.38 7.03 -1.74
CA LEU A 85 -24.68 7.21 -3.02
C LEU A 85 -24.38 5.88 -3.75
N GLY A 86 -24.83 4.74 -3.22
CA GLY A 86 -24.56 3.41 -3.77
C GLY A 86 -23.14 2.90 -3.52
N TYR A 87 -22.39 3.54 -2.60
CA TYR A 87 -21.01 3.18 -2.30
C TYR A 87 -20.95 2.22 -1.11
N THR A 88 -20.26 1.08 -1.29
CA THR A 88 -19.96 0.14 -0.20
C THR A 88 -18.48 0.28 0.14
N PRO A 89 -18.13 0.71 1.37
CA PRO A 89 -16.75 0.84 1.80
C PRO A 89 -15.99 -0.49 1.73
N ARG A 90 -14.69 -0.41 1.42
CA ARG A 90 -13.84 -1.58 1.36
C ARG A 90 -13.65 -2.18 2.76
N SER A 91 -13.91 -3.49 2.87
CA SER A 91 -13.59 -4.27 4.07
C SER A 91 -12.08 -4.44 4.25
N ILE A 92 -11.69 -4.97 5.40
CA ILE A 92 -10.33 -5.45 5.59
C ILE A 92 -10.00 -6.51 4.53
N ALA A 93 -8.78 -6.47 3.99
CA ALA A 93 -8.28 -7.48 3.08
C ALA A 93 -7.22 -8.34 3.79
N PRO A 94 -7.30 -9.68 3.71
CA PRO A 94 -6.30 -10.56 4.28
C PRO A 94 -4.99 -10.50 3.48
N SER A 95 -3.86 -10.73 4.15
CA SER A 95 -2.62 -11.05 3.47
C SER A 95 -2.68 -12.50 2.96
N VAL A 96 -2.23 -12.72 1.74
CA VAL A 96 -2.22 -14.05 1.09
C VAL A 96 -0.78 -14.44 0.77
N ALA A 97 -0.38 -15.64 1.16
CA ALA A 97 0.89 -16.25 0.78
C ALA A 97 0.64 -17.51 -0.04
N TYR A 98 1.61 -17.87 -0.87
CA TYR A 98 1.59 -19.13 -1.59
C TYR A 98 2.72 -20.01 -1.10
N VAL A 99 2.39 -21.26 -0.76
CA VAL A 99 3.33 -22.22 -0.19
C VAL A 99 3.16 -23.60 -0.84
N ASN A 100 4.23 -24.40 -0.83
CA ASN A 100 4.12 -25.83 -1.05
C ASN A 100 4.18 -26.53 0.30
N VAL A 101 3.30 -27.48 0.53
CA VAL A 101 3.21 -28.25 1.77
C VAL A 101 3.42 -29.73 1.45
N LYS A 102 4.55 -30.26 1.91
CA LYS A 102 4.85 -31.68 1.81
C LYS A 102 4.54 -32.34 3.15
N MET A 103 3.70 -33.36 3.14
CA MET A 103 3.45 -34.17 4.33
C MET A 103 4.54 -35.25 4.44
N ASN A 104 5.29 -35.20 5.53
CA ASN A 104 6.29 -36.20 5.84
C ASN A 104 5.63 -37.44 6.47
N TYR A 105 6.17 -38.60 6.24
CA TYR A 105 5.72 -39.83 6.89
C TYR A 105 6.90 -40.76 7.14
N ASN A 106 6.82 -41.51 8.22
CA ASN A 106 7.82 -42.51 8.53
C ASN A 106 7.44 -43.83 7.90
N ALA A 107 8.23 -44.28 6.94
CA ALA A 107 8.01 -45.56 6.23
C ALA A 107 8.13 -46.81 7.14
N SER A 108 8.68 -46.64 8.37
CA SER A 108 8.81 -47.72 9.36
C SER A 108 7.67 -47.73 10.40
N SER A 109 6.73 -46.77 10.35
CA SER A 109 5.60 -46.73 11.28
C SER A 109 4.52 -47.76 10.89
N THR A 110 3.82 -48.30 11.91
CA THR A 110 2.71 -49.22 11.69
C THR A 110 1.52 -48.75 12.54
N PRO A 111 0.38 -48.35 11.96
CA PRO A 111 0.10 -48.29 10.52
C PRO A 111 0.83 -47.14 9.81
N LEU A 112 1.07 -47.31 8.51
CA LEU A 112 1.65 -46.22 7.69
C LEU A 112 0.64 -45.08 7.56
N PHE A 113 1.16 -43.87 7.61
CA PHE A 113 0.33 -42.65 7.42
C PHE A 113 -0.36 -42.70 6.06
N ASN A 114 -1.69 -42.50 6.05
CA ASN A 114 -2.54 -42.40 4.89
C ASN A 114 -2.38 -43.56 3.87
N HIS A 115 -2.24 -44.81 4.38
CA HIS A 115 -2.24 -46.04 3.61
C HIS A 115 -3.45 -46.89 4.00
N ASP A 116 -3.86 -47.75 3.08
CA ASP A 116 -4.87 -48.80 3.36
C ASP A 116 -4.28 -50.01 4.10
N ALA A 117 -5.14 -50.99 4.40
CA ALA A 117 -4.72 -52.24 5.06
C ALA A 117 -3.73 -53.07 4.25
N ALA A 118 -3.63 -52.86 2.93
CA ALA A 118 -2.68 -53.48 2.03
C ALA A 118 -1.40 -52.66 1.82
N ASN A 119 -1.19 -51.61 2.64
CA ASN A 119 -0.10 -50.63 2.53
C ASN A 119 -0.06 -49.87 1.19
N SER A 120 -1.23 -49.70 0.52
CA SER A 120 -1.33 -48.85 -0.67
C SER A 120 -1.63 -47.42 -0.25
N PRO A 121 -0.92 -46.40 -0.82
CA PRO A 121 -1.13 -45.00 -0.46
C PRO A 121 -2.51 -44.51 -0.94
N LEU A 122 -3.24 -43.85 -0.05
CA LEU A 122 -4.53 -43.25 -0.32
C LEU A 122 -4.39 -41.78 -0.77
N PRO A 123 -5.35 -41.28 -1.55
CA PRO A 123 -5.41 -39.82 -1.81
C PRO A 123 -5.53 -39.04 -0.53
N LEU A 124 -4.84 -37.91 -0.44
CA LEU A 124 -4.87 -37.02 0.71
C LEU A 124 -5.61 -35.72 0.38
N SER A 125 -6.54 -35.33 1.24
CA SER A 125 -7.32 -34.10 1.11
C SER A 125 -6.90 -33.10 2.16
N MET A 126 -6.62 -31.85 1.72
CA MET A 126 -6.48 -30.70 2.59
C MET A 126 -7.75 -29.86 2.47
N PRO A 127 -8.68 -29.94 3.42
CA PRO A 127 -9.94 -29.20 3.36
C PRO A 127 -9.71 -27.69 3.49
N ARG A 128 -10.61 -26.88 2.90
CA ARG A 128 -10.66 -25.45 3.13
C ARG A 128 -10.77 -25.17 4.64
N GLY A 129 -9.98 -24.21 5.14
CA GLY A 129 -9.95 -23.88 6.55
C GLY A 129 -8.90 -24.66 7.36
N THR A 130 -8.08 -25.53 6.73
CA THR A 130 -6.89 -26.09 7.41
C THR A 130 -6.04 -24.94 7.93
N THR A 131 -5.69 -24.99 9.22
CA THR A 131 -5.10 -23.86 9.93
C THR A 131 -3.59 -23.85 9.83
N PHE A 132 -3.07 -22.67 9.55
CA PHE A 132 -1.65 -22.33 9.55
C PHE A 132 -1.41 -21.14 10.47
N GLN A 133 -0.16 -20.85 10.74
CA GLN A 133 0.23 -19.67 11.51
C GLN A 133 1.56 -19.11 11.02
N THR A 134 1.75 -17.83 11.25
CA THR A 134 3.04 -17.14 11.10
C THR A 134 3.32 -16.31 12.34
N ILE A 135 4.60 -16.13 12.67
CA ILE A 135 5.03 -15.35 13.83
C ILE A 135 5.82 -14.13 13.32
N ILE A 136 5.36 -12.93 13.67
CA ILE A 136 6.04 -11.68 13.36
C ILE A 136 6.24 -10.91 14.67
N ASN A 137 7.49 -10.54 14.97
CA ASN A 137 7.85 -9.82 16.19
C ASN A 137 7.32 -10.46 17.49
N GLY A 138 7.31 -11.80 17.54
CA GLY A 138 6.81 -12.57 18.69
C GLY A 138 5.29 -12.68 18.80
N VAL A 139 4.52 -12.12 17.86
CA VAL A 139 3.07 -12.24 17.81
C VAL A 139 2.67 -13.30 16.78
N THR A 140 1.82 -14.23 17.20
CA THR A 140 1.28 -15.29 16.32
C THR A 140 0.04 -14.79 15.58
N TYR A 141 0.05 -14.94 14.27
CA TYR A 141 -1.06 -14.59 13.40
C TYR A 141 -1.64 -15.86 12.77
N PRO A 142 -2.96 -16.12 12.93
CA PRO A 142 -3.61 -17.25 12.32
C PRO A 142 -3.75 -17.06 10.81
N MET A 143 -3.60 -18.17 10.09
CA MET A 143 -3.83 -18.26 8.65
C MET A 143 -4.59 -19.56 8.34
N PHE A 144 -5.21 -19.64 7.18
CA PHE A 144 -5.92 -20.85 6.74
C PHE A 144 -5.80 -21.00 5.21
N ASN A 145 -5.93 -22.23 4.71
CA ASN A 145 -6.03 -22.43 3.27
C ASN A 145 -7.42 -22.04 2.74
N SER A 146 -7.45 -21.31 1.64
CA SER A 146 -8.70 -20.76 1.08
C SER A 146 -9.52 -21.74 0.27
N THR A 147 -8.91 -22.84 -0.19
CA THR A 147 -9.53 -23.83 -1.09
C THR A 147 -9.23 -25.26 -0.66
N THR A 148 -10.18 -26.17 -0.82
CA THR A 148 -9.92 -27.60 -0.65
C THR A 148 -9.05 -28.11 -1.79
N GLN A 149 -7.99 -28.85 -1.47
CA GLN A 149 -7.13 -29.52 -2.44
C GLN A 149 -7.05 -31.02 -2.15
N ASN A 150 -7.12 -31.82 -3.20
CA ASN A 150 -6.97 -33.27 -3.15
C ASN A 150 -5.78 -33.67 -4.00
N ILE A 151 -4.90 -34.46 -3.44
CA ILE A 151 -3.72 -34.97 -4.15
C ILE A 151 -3.65 -36.49 -4.07
N VAL A 152 -3.01 -37.07 -5.06
CA VAL A 152 -2.66 -38.51 -5.11
C VAL A 152 -1.18 -38.63 -4.71
N PHE A 153 -0.83 -39.75 -4.11
CA PHE A 153 0.56 -40.04 -3.75
C PHE A 153 1.43 -40.13 -5.02
N ASP A 154 2.55 -39.47 -4.98
CA ASP A 154 3.59 -39.59 -6.01
C ASP A 154 4.80 -40.32 -5.43
N ALA A 155 5.27 -41.35 -6.13
CA ALA A 155 6.34 -42.22 -5.66
C ALA A 155 7.69 -41.47 -5.45
N SER A 156 7.90 -40.34 -6.13
CA SER A 156 9.11 -39.54 -6.06
C SER A 156 9.04 -38.45 -5.01
N THR A 157 7.86 -37.85 -4.81
CA THR A 157 7.69 -36.64 -3.97
C THR A 157 6.80 -36.86 -2.73
N GLY A 158 6.06 -37.99 -2.66
CA GLY A 158 5.07 -38.27 -1.62
C GLY A 158 3.79 -37.47 -1.80
N TRP A 159 3.14 -37.07 -0.71
CA TRP A 159 2.02 -36.12 -0.73
C TRP A 159 2.54 -34.68 -0.68
N ASN A 160 2.56 -34.04 -1.84
CA ASN A 160 3.04 -32.67 -1.97
C ASN A 160 1.94 -31.77 -2.55
N PHE A 161 1.40 -30.89 -1.73
CA PHE A 161 0.45 -29.85 -2.13
C PHE A 161 1.23 -28.66 -2.69
N ASN A 162 1.08 -28.41 -3.98
CA ASN A 162 1.81 -27.32 -4.65
C ASN A 162 0.97 -26.05 -4.75
N ASN A 163 1.63 -24.91 -4.51
CA ASN A 163 1.08 -23.57 -4.71
C ASN A 163 -0.26 -23.34 -3.98
N ILE A 164 -0.31 -23.68 -2.70
CA ILE A 164 -1.48 -23.47 -1.85
C ILE A 164 -1.57 -22.01 -1.47
N ALA A 165 -2.73 -21.38 -1.68
CA ALA A 165 -3.03 -20.05 -1.16
C ALA A 165 -3.43 -20.17 0.31
N ILE A 166 -2.62 -19.59 1.21
CA ILE A 166 -2.94 -19.43 2.62
C ILE A 166 -3.28 -17.98 2.90
N GLU A 167 -4.47 -17.75 3.45
CA GLU A 167 -5.02 -16.42 3.76
C GLU A 167 -4.93 -16.14 5.24
N GLN A 168 -4.64 -14.90 5.60
CA GLN A 168 -4.64 -14.45 6.98
C GLN A 168 -6.06 -14.41 7.56
N GLY A 169 -6.22 -14.86 8.79
CA GLY A 169 -7.45 -14.81 9.55
C GLY A 169 -7.92 -16.18 10.03
N VAL A 170 -9.14 -16.18 10.56
CA VAL A 170 -9.84 -17.36 11.06
C VAL A 170 -11.12 -17.55 10.25
N LEU A 171 -11.31 -18.74 9.70
CA LEU A 171 -12.56 -19.11 9.03
C LEU A 171 -13.59 -19.51 10.09
N THR A 172 -14.73 -18.85 10.08
CA THR A 172 -15.82 -19.05 11.06
C THR A 172 -17.15 -19.16 10.34
N SER A 173 -18.12 -19.80 10.97
CA SER A 173 -19.49 -19.90 10.45
C SER A 173 -20.51 -19.61 11.52
N ILE A 174 -21.67 -19.09 11.10
CA ILE A 174 -22.84 -18.88 11.94
C ILE A 174 -24.08 -19.34 11.19
N THR A 175 -25.05 -19.89 11.93
CA THR A 175 -26.30 -20.38 11.35
C THR A 175 -27.48 -19.62 11.91
N TYR A 176 -28.34 -19.14 11.03
CA TYR A 176 -29.61 -18.49 11.36
C TYR A 176 -30.78 -19.30 10.80
N LYS A 177 -31.97 -19.11 11.39
CA LYS A 177 -33.24 -19.58 10.81
C LYS A 177 -34.00 -18.39 10.24
N TYR A 178 -34.44 -18.50 9.00
CA TYR A 178 -35.29 -17.49 8.36
C TYR A 178 -36.68 -17.49 8.95
N GLN A 179 -37.17 -16.33 9.43
CA GLN A 179 -38.46 -16.20 10.12
C GLN A 179 -39.52 -15.42 9.35
N ASN A 180 -39.20 -14.99 8.12
CA ASN A 180 -40.09 -14.22 7.24
C ASN A 180 -40.60 -12.90 7.85
N ASN A 181 -39.79 -12.26 8.72
CA ASN A 181 -40.08 -10.94 9.25
C ASN A 181 -39.85 -9.86 8.21
N ALA A 182 -40.62 -8.76 8.26
CA ALA A 182 -40.34 -7.62 7.39
C ALA A 182 -38.98 -6.98 7.74
N PHE A 183 -38.15 -6.69 6.72
CA PHE A 183 -36.84 -6.07 6.88
C PHE A 183 -35.82 -6.88 7.71
N GLU A 184 -35.97 -8.21 7.75
CA GLU A 184 -35.05 -9.09 8.48
C GLU A 184 -33.62 -8.96 7.92
N SER A 185 -32.68 -8.70 8.82
CA SER A 185 -31.23 -8.66 8.51
C SER A 185 -30.47 -9.60 9.43
N TYR A 186 -29.42 -10.23 8.92
CA TYR A 186 -28.60 -11.21 9.64
C TYR A 186 -27.22 -10.60 9.89
N VAL A 187 -26.93 -10.32 11.15
CA VAL A 187 -25.70 -9.62 11.56
C VAL A 187 -24.56 -10.63 11.70
N ILE A 188 -23.43 -10.35 11.09
CA ILE A 188 -22.19 -11.06 11.35
C ILE A 188 -21.58 -10.50 12.64
N PRO A 189 -21.46 -11.29 13.73
CA PRO A 189 -21.12 -10.76 15.06
C PRO A 189 -19.65 -10.37 15.21
N MET A 190 -18.81 -10.67 14.23
CA MET A 190 -17.38 -10.35 14.27
C MET A 190 -17.07 -9.05 13.56
N THR A 191 -16.06 -8.32 14.06
CA THR A 191 -15.45 -7.17 13.40
C THR A 191 -14.29 -7.62 12.52
N ASN A 192 -13.76 -6.74 11.66
CA ASN A 192 -12.64 -7.05 10.75
C ASN A 192 -12.91 -8.27 9.85
N VAL A 193 -14.13 -8.38 9.36
CA VAL A 193 -14.55 -9.44 8.43
C VAL A 193 -14.10 -9.09 7.01
N ASN A 194 -13.55 -10.07 6.32
CA ASN A 194 -13.29 -9.96 4.88
C ASN A 194 -14.61 -10.18 4.10
N SER A 195 -15.19 -9.11 3.59
CA SER A 195 -16.46 -9.17 2.85
C SER A 195 -16.42 -10.06 1.60
N LYS A 196 -15.24 -10.30 1.02
CA LYS A 196 -15.05 -11.17 -0.16
C LYS A 196 -15.07 -12.66 0.19
N SER A 197 -14.84 -13.01 1.46
CA SER A 197 -14.85 -14.40 1.93
C SER A 197 -16.24 -14.92 2.28
N ILE A 198 -17.22 -14.03 2.37
CA ILE A 198 -18.58 -14.38 2.82
C ILE A 198 -19.24 -15.31 1.81
N LYS A 199 -19.62 -16.47 2.29
CA LYS A 199 -20.40 -17.47 1.55
C LYS A 199 -21.69 -17.75 2.30
N VAL A 200 -22.82 -17.62 1.62
CA VAL A 200 -24.14 -17.83 2.18
C VAL A 200 -24.75 -19.07 1.55
N THR A 201 -25.10 -20.04 2.38
CA THR A 201 -25.75 -21.28 1.93
C THR A 201 -27.10 -21.38 2.63
N VAL A 202 -28.16 -21.56 1.86
CA VAL A 202 -29.53 -21.71 2.35
C VAL A 202 -29.98 -23.15 2.12
N THR A 203 -30.43 -23.80 3.19
CA THR A 203 -30.95 -25.16 3.17
C THR A 203 -32.43 -25.13 3.54
N ASP A 204 -33.27 -25.82 2.78
CA ASP A 204 -34.70 -25.87 3.01
C ASP A 204 -35.02 -26.57 4.36
N SER A 205 -36.10 -26.16 5.03
CA SER A 205 -36.52 -26.68 6.34
C SER A 205 -36.76 -28.18 6.33
N ASP A 206 -37.18 -28.72 5.19
CA ASP A 206 -37.52 -30.13 5.02
C ASP A 206 -36.33 -31.02 4.67
N SER A 207 -35.14 -30.44 4.53
CA SER A 207 -33.88 -31.14 4.16
C SER A 207 -33.93 -32.00 2.89
N THR A 208 -35.02 -31.86 2.12
CA THR A 208 -35.28 -32.68 0.92
C THR A 208 -34.56 -32.16 -0.31
N ASN A 209 -34.19 -30.90 -0.34
CA ASN A 209 -33.51 -30.25 -1.45
C ASN A 209 -32.02 -30.01 -1.13
N ALA A 210 -31.19 -30.03 -2.17
CA ALA A 210 -29.77 -29.67 -2.03
C ALA A 210 -29.62 -28.23 -1.52
N ALA A 211 -28.64 -28.02 -0.65
CA ALA A 211 -28.29 -26.70 -0.17
C ALA A 211 -27.96 -25.74 -1.33
N LYS A 212 -28.54 -24.54 -1.32
CA LYS A 212 -28.38 -23.52 -2.36
C LYS A 212 -27.40 -22.45 -1.93
N VAL A 213 -26.43 -22.17 -2.78
CA VAL A 213 -25.44 -21.11 -2.54
C VAL A 213 -25.98 -19.80 -3.10
N TYR A 214 -26.20 -18.83 -2.24
CA TYR A 214 -26.56 -17.47 -2.62
C TYR A 214 -25.28 -16.66 -2.92
N THR A 215 -25.33 -15.84 -3.96
CA THR A 215 -24.18 -15.03 -4.39
C THR A 215 -24.34 -13.58 -3.96
N LEU A 216 -23.20 -12.96 -3.54
CA LEU A 216 -23.17 -11.53 -3.23
C LEU A 216 -23.48 -10.70 -4.47
N ASN A 217 -24.50 -9.87 -4.41
CA ASN A 217 -24.80 -8.93 -5.48
C ASN A 217 -24.72 -7.49 -4.97
N LYS A 218 -24.07 -6.64 -5.77
CA LYS A 218 -23.91 -5.20 -5.53
C LYS A 218 -24.81 -4.36 -6.43
N ASN A 219 -25.44 -4.97 -7.43
CA ASN A 219 -26.19 -4.26 -8.48
C ASN A 219 -27.58 -4.86 -8.64
N ILE A 220 -28.60 -4.02 -8.65
CA ILE A 220 -30.01 -4.44 -8.76
C ILE A 220 -30.38 -4.76 -10.23
N VAL A 221 -29.57 -4.35 -11.18
CA VAL A 221 -29.85 -4.51 -12.61
C VAL A 221 -29.79 -6.00 -13.01
N ASN A 222 -30.78 -6.47 -13.77
CA ASN A 222 -30.94 -7.85 -14.25
C ASN A 222 -31.22 -8.90 -13.19
N LEU A 223 -31.67 -8.51 -11.99
CA LEU A 223 -32.16 -9.46 -10.99
C LEU A 223 -33.65 -9.77 -11.23
N THR A 224 -33.98 -11.03 -11.03
CA THR A 224 -35.37 -11.53 -11.05
C THR A 224 -35.74 -12.11 -9.69
N GLY A 225 -37.03 -12.29 -9.43
CA GLY A 225 -37.51 -12.85 -8.16
C GLY A 225 -37.02 -14.27 -7.83
N ILE A 226 -36.40 -14.98 -8.80
CA ILE A 226 -35.82 -16.32 -8.61
C ILE A 226 -34.28 -16.29 -8.46
N SER A 227 -33.65 -15.12 -8.59
CA SER A 227 -32.19 -14.99 -8.50
C SER A 227 -31.74 -15.25 -7.06
N GLU A 228 -30.89 -16.26 -6.84
CA GLU A 228 -30.34 -16.64 -5.52
C GLU A 228 -29.19 -15.73 -5.14
N VAL A 229 -29.53 -14.53 -4.63
CA VAL A 229 -28.60 -13.48 -4.29
C VAL A 229 -28.84 -12.95 -2.88
N PHE A 230 -27.77 -12.42 -2.28
CA PHE A 230 -27.85 -11.66 -1.04
C PHE A 230 -27.18 -10.31 -1.20
N PHE A 231 -27.59 -9.36 -0.37
CA PHE A 231 -27.02 -8.02 -0.28
C PHE A 231 -26.26 -7.90 1.04
N LEU A 232 -25.10 -7.24 0.98
CA LEU A 232 -24.24 -7.03 2.12
C LEU A 232 -24.15 -5.52 2.41
N GLU A 233 -24.40 -5.16 3.66
CA GLU A 233 -24.32 -3.79 4.14
C GLU A 233 -23.41 -3.72 5.37
N GLU A 234 -22.63 -2.64 5.52
CA GLU A 234 -21.99 -2.31 6.79
C GLU A 234 -23.04 -1.65 7.67
N GLY A 235 -23.38 -2.30 8.78
CA GLY A 235 -24.33 -1.82 9.78
C GLY A 235 -23.65 -1.00 10.87
N ARG A 236 -24.27 -0.96 12.05
CA ARG A 236 -23.72 -0.26 13.21
C ARG A 236 -22.46 -0.92 13.71
N ASP A 237 -21.55 -0.12 14.25
CA ASP A 237 -20.31 -0.56 14.91
C ASP A 237 -19.35 -1.37 14.01
N GLY A 238 -19.49 -1.26 12.68
CA GLY A 238 -18.64 -1.91 11.72
C GLY A 238 -18.90 -3.40 11.51
N HIS A 239 -20.06 -3.91 12.00
CA HIS A 239 -20.55 -5.24 11.69
C HIS A 239 -21.20 -5.27 10.31
N TYR A 240 -21.13 -6.41 9.64
CA TYR A 240 -21.81 -6.60 8.37
C TYR A 240 -23.19 -7.24 8.59
N GLU A 241 -24.15 -6.76 7.81
CA GLU A 241 -25.52 -7.27 7.77
C GLU A 241 -25.82 -7.86 6.40
N ILE A 242 -26.41 -9.06 6.40
CA ILE A 242 -26.86 -9.76 5.19
C ILE A 242 -28.36 -9.60 5.07
N LYS A 243 -28.81 -9.20 3.88
CA LYS A 243 -30.23 -9.08 3.52
C LYS A 243 -30.51 -9.92 2.27
N PHE A 244 -31.70 -10.49 2.22
CA PHE A 244 -32.19 -11.23 1.07
C PHE A 244 -33.18 -10.41 0.25
N GLY A 245 -33.48 -10.86 -0.95
CA GLY A 245 -34.49 -10.26 -1.81
C GLY A 245 -35.92 -10.44 -1.27
N ASP A 246 -36.87 -9.85 -2.00
CA ASP A 246 -38.30 -9.84 -1.68
C ASP A 246 -39.14 -10.69 -2.64
N ASN A 247 -38.54 -11.55 -3.47
CA ASN A 247 -39.11 -12.31 -4.58
C ASN A 247 -39.50 -11.44 -5.81
N ILE A 248 -39.15 -10.16 -5.80
CA ILE A 248 -39.20 -9.27 -6.96
C ILE A 248 -37.76 -9.00 -7.42
N ILE A 249 -36.92 -8.57 -6.49
CA ILE A 249 -35.49 -8.32 -6.67
C ILE A 249 -34.70 -9.31 -5.80
N GLY A 250 -34.39 -10.47 -6.36
CA GLY A 250 -33.75 -11.56 -5.65
C GLY A 250 -34.73 -12.47 -4.89
N LYS A 251 -34.33 -13.72 -4.76
CA LYS A 251 -35.12 -14.76 -4.11
C LYS A 251 -35.09 -14.63 -2.59
N ARG A 252 -36.25 -14.67 -1.96
CA ARG A 252 -36.41 -14.76 -0.53
C ARG A 252 -36.29 -16.21 -0.07
N PRO A 253 -35.55 -16.53 1.01
CA PRO A 253 -35.58 -17.85 1.64
C PRO A 253 -36.97 -18.21 2.14
N GLY A 254 -37.30 -19.49 2.16
CA GLY A 254 -38.55 -19.98 2.74
C GLY A 254 -38.56 -19.86 4.28
N ASN A 255 -39.75 -19.71 4.86
CA ASN A 255 -39.86 -19.66 6.31
C ASN A 255 -39.35 -20.96 6.97
N GLY A 256 -38.51 -20.84 7.99
CA GLY A 256 -37.86 -21.97 8.66
C GLY A 256 -36.57 -22.48 7.98
N ASN A 257 -36.22 -21.97 6.80
CA ASN A 257 -34.97 -22.34 6.12
C ASN A 257 -33.75 -22.02 6.98
N SER A 258 -32.74 -22.88 6.94
CA SER A 258 -31.47 -22.68 7.62
C SER A 258 -30.52 -21.87 6.72
N ILE A 259 -29.98 -20.79 7.27
CA ILE A 259 -29.02 -19.89 6.60
C ILE A 259 -27.66 -20.09 7.25
N LEU A 260 -26.74 -20.74 6.56
CA LEU A 260 -25.36 -20.87 6.98
C LEU A 260 -24.52 -19.76 6.34
N ILE A 261 -23.87 -18.95 7.17
CA ILE A 261 -22.98 -17.88 6.75
C ILE A 261 -21.57 -18.26 7.17
N GLU A 262 -20.71 -18.56 6.18
CA GLU A 262 -19.28 -18.78 6.38
C GLU A 262 -18.52 -17.50 6.03
N TYR A 263 -17.57 -17.10 6.86
CA TYR A 263 -16.78 -15.88 6.66
C TYR A 263 -15.40 -16.00 7.31
N SER A 264 -14.42 -15.24 6.83
CA SER A 264 -13.14 -15.07 7.50
C SER A 264 -13.06 -13.71 8.19
N HIS A 265 -12.44 -13.67 9.36
CA HIS A 265 -12.17 -12.44 10.09
C HIS A 265 -10.69 -12.40 10.54
N ILE A 266 -10.14 -11.21 10.70
CA ILE A 266 -8.78 -10.99 11.15
C ILE A 266 -8.82 -10.47 12.60
N PRO A 267 -8.56 -11.32 13.62
CA PRO A 267 -8.76 -10.93 15.02
C PRO A 267 -7.97 -9.70 15.45
N THR A 268 -6.74 -9.58 14.98
CA THR A 268 -5.83 -8.48 15.34
C THR A 268 -6.07 -7.19 14.55
N GLY A 269 -6.79 -7.26 13.43
CA GLY A 269 -6.95 -6.15 12.49
C GLY A 269 -5.67 -5.70 11.77
N ALA A 270 -4.50 -6.26 12.13
CA ALA A 270 -3.21 -5.98 11.51
C ALA A 270 -2.95 -6.94 10.34
N ASN A 271 -2.19 -6.52 9.33
CA ASN A 271 -1.77 -7.39 8.23
C ASN A 271 -0.40 -8.05 8.50
N VAL A 272 -0.14 -9.17 7.80
CA VAL A 272 1.11 -9.92 7.88
C VAL A 272 1.90 -9.84 6.57
N ASN A 273 1.78 -8.75 5.84
CA ASN A 273 2.53 -8.55 4.60
C ASN A 273 4.03 -8.70 4.81
N GLY A 274 4.70 -9.42 3.90
CA GLY A 274 6.13 -9.70 3.98
C GLY A 274 6.49 -10.96 4.77
N ALA A 275 5.54 -11.64 5.42
CA ALA A 275 5.80 -12.90 6.11
C ALA A 275 6.30 -13.98 5.13
N THR A 276 7.32 -14.72 5.55
CA THR A 276 8.01 -15.75 4.74
C THR A 276 8.04 -17.13 5.41
N VAL A 277 7.77 -17.20 6.70
CA VAL A 277 7.82 -18.43 7.48
C VAL A 277 6.43 -18.80 7.97
N PHE A 278 5.98 -20.00 7.65
CA PHE A 278 4.66 -20.51 7.99
C PHE A 278 4.78 -21.91 8.57
N THR A 279 3.92 -22.23 9.53
CA THR A 279 3.78 -23.56 10.12
C THR A 279 2.31 -23.97 10.11
N MET A 280 2.03 -25.25 9.97
CA MET A 280 0.68 -25.77 10.12
C MET A 280 0.35 -25.87 11.62
N SER A 281 -0.77 -25.30 12.03
CA SER A 281 -1.20 -25.34 13.45
C SER A 281 -2.22 -26.45 13.74
N GLY A 282 -2.68 -27.14 12.68
CA GLY A 282 -3.61 -28.26 12.76
C GLY A 282 -2.95 -29.59 12.35
N THR A 283 -3.74 -30.65 12.34
CA THR A 283 -3.33 -31.97 11.84
C THR A 283 -3.99 -32.27 10.52
N LEU A 284 -3.32 -33.01 9.65
CA LEU A 284 -3.90 -33.54 8.42
C LEU A 284 -3.92 -35.07 8.52
N ASN A 285 -5.11 -35.67 8.58
CA ASN A 285 -5.30 -37.10 8.86
C ASN A 285 -4.50 -37.60 10.09
N GLY A 286 -4.39 -36.75 11.13
CA GLY A 286 -3.66 -37.10 12.38
C GLY A 286 -2.14 -36.88 12.32
N ASN A 287 -1.59 -36.44 11.20
CA ASN A 287 -0.16 -36.13 11.06
C ASN A 287 0.09 -34.63 11.22
N THR A 288 1.16 -34.28 11.94
CA THR A 288 1.65 -32.90 12.18
C THR A 288 3.05 -32.68 11.60
N ASP A 289 3.64 -33.71 10.96
CA ASP A 289 5.00 -33.59 10.41
C ASP A 289 4.91 -33.16 8.95
N GLU A 290 5.19 -31.89 8.73
CA GLU A 290 5.16 -31.25 7.41
C GLU A 290 6.46 -30.49 7.12
N THR A 291 6.72 -30.32 5.84
CA THR A 291 7.73 -29.38 5.32
C THR A 291 7.05 -28.34 4.47
N ILE A 292 7.06 -27.09 4.92
CA ILE A 292 6.49 -25.97 4.19
C ILE A 292 7.60 -25.20 3.47
N THR A 293 7.47 -25.06 2.14
CA THR A 293 8.39 -24.25 1.34
C THR A 293 7.65 -23.04 0.76
N LEU A 294 8.26 -21.88 0.89
CA LEU A 294 7.69 -20.63 0.39
C LEU A 294 7.73 -20.56 -1.14
N VAL A 295 6.60 -20.23 -1.76
CA VAL A 295 6.51 -19.88 -3.18
C VAL A 295 6.45 -18.36 -3.32
N THR A 296 5.52 -17.72 -2.59
CA THR A 296 5.37 -16.25 -2.59
C THR A 296 5.09 -15.79 -1.17
N LYS A 297 5.85 -14.77 -0.71
CA LYS A 297 5.63 -14.14 0.60
C LYS A 297 4.22 -13.59 0.75
N ALA A 298 3.74 -13.45 1.98
CA ALA A 298 2.43 -12.89 2.25
C ALA A 298 2.30 -11.45 1.73
N THR A 299 1.23 -11.18 0.99
CA THR A 299 0.98 -9.90 0.30
C THR A 299 -0.51 -9.59 0.24
N GLY A 300 -0.86 -8.35 -0.10
CA GLY A 300 -2.26 -7.97 -0.38
C GLY A 300 -3.10 -7.63 0.85
N GLY A 301 -2.53 -7.75 2.06
CA GLY A 301 -3.21 -7.37 3.29
C GLY A 301 -3.37 -5.86 3.39
N ALA A 302 -4.59 -5.39 3.68
CA ALA A 302 -4.89 -3.98 3.87
C ALA A 302 -5.97 -3.77 4.92
N ALA A 303 -5.83 -2.69 5.69
CA ALA A 303 -6.85 -2.28 6.65
C ALA A 303 -8.18 -1.92 5.94
N ARG A 304 -9.28 -1.94 6.68
CA ARG A 304 -10.55 -1.43 6.17
C ARG A 304 -10.43 0.05 5.80
N GLU A 305 -11.23 0.48 4.84
CA GLU A 305 -11.23 1.87 4.40
C GLU A 305 -11.54 2.83 5.55
N SER A 306 -10.72 3.88 5.67
CA SER A 306 -10.91 4.92 6.70
C SER A 306 -12.15 5.78 6.39
N LYS A 307 -12.72 6.44 7.40
CA LYS A 307 -13.86 7.34 7.20
C LYS A 307 -13.54 8.49 6.25
N GLU A 308 -12.30 9.01 6.28
CA GLU A 308 -11.82 10.08 5.41
C GLU A 308 -11.74 9.59 3.95
N ALA A 309 -11.25 8.36 3.74
CA ALA A 309 -11.23 7.74 2.41
C ALA A 309 -12.65 7.51 1.86
N VAL A 310 -13.59 7.06 2.71
CA VAL A 310 -15.00 6.89 2.32
C VAL A 310 -15.63 8.22 1.90
N LYS A 311 -15.41 9.30 2.67
CA LYS A 311 -15.90 10.65 2.32
C LYS A 311 -15.40 11.12 0.95
N PHE A 312 -14.14 10.80 0.63
CA PHE A 312 -13.54 11.16 -0.65
C PHE A 312 -14.02 10.27 -1.80
N ASN A 313 -14.06 8.95 -1.58
CA ASN A 313 -14.32 7.98 -2.63
C ASN A 313 -15.81 7.83 -2.98
N ALA A 314 -16.73 8.00 -2.03
CA ALA A 314 -18.16 7.77 -2.25
C ALA A 314 -18.76 8.74 -3.30
N PRO A 315 -18.51 10.06 -3.28
CA PRO A 315 -18.96 10.97 -4.34
C PRO A 315 -18.35 10.63 -5.71
N LEU A 316 -17.06 10.29 -5.75
CA LEU A 316 -16.39 9.93 -7.01
C LEU A 316 -16.96 8.64 -7.61
N ALA A 317 -17.22 7.62 -6.79
CA ALA A 317 -17.85 6.38 -7.23
C ALA A 317 -19.27 6.61 -7.77
N HIS A 318 -20.03 7.52 -7.14
CA HIS A 318 -21.36 7.90 -7.62
C HIS A 318 -21.31 8.60 -8.99
N VAL A 319 -20.38 9.54 -9.17
CA VAL A 319 -20.20 10.25 -10.45
C VAL A 319 -19.76 9.29 -11.56
N SER A 320 -18.85 8.37 -11.29
CA SER A 320 -18.35 7.40 -12.28
C SER A 320 -19.37 6.33 -12.64
N GLN A 321 -20.43 6.14 -11.85
CA GLN A 321 -21.46 5.10 -12.03
C GLN A 321 -20.87 3.70 -12.28
N ASN A 322 -19.74 3.40 -11.65
CA ASN A 322 -18.98 2.16 -11.82
C ASN A 322 -18.49 1.91 -13.27
N ARG A 323 -18.27 2.97 -14.04
CA ARG A 323 -17.69 2.93 -15.39
C ARG A 323 -16.33 3.61 -15.38
N ALA A 324 -15.39 3.05 -16.12
CA ALA A 324 -14.06 3.60 -16.31
C ALA A 324 -14.05 4.42 -17.61
N VAL A 325 -14.18 5.74 -17.51
CA VAL A 325 -14.18 6.70 -18.64
C VAL A 325 -12.98 7.63 -18.54
N THR A 326 -12.74 8.23 -17.39
CA THR A 326 -11.62 9.14 -17.14
C THR A 326 -10.45 8.41 -16.45
N PRO A 327 -9.21 8.91 -16.52
CA PRO A 327 -8.08 8.34 -15.79
C PRO A 327 -8.34 8.21 -14.28
N ASP A 328 -9.10 9.12 -13.69
CA ASP A 328 -9.42 9.09 -12.27
C ASP A 328 -10.46 8.03 -11.91
N ASP A 329 -11.38 7.70 -12.83
CA ASP A 329 -12.30 6.56 -12.66
C ASP A 329 -11.53 5.25 -12.59
N TYR A 330 -10.56 5.04 -13.51
CA TYR A 330 -9.68 3.85 -13.47
C TYR A 330 -8.93 3.76 -12.14
N LYS A 331 -8.35 4.88 -11.65
CA LYS A 331 -7.66 4.92 -10.36
C LYS A 331 -8.60 4.56 -9.20
N ALA A 332 -9.81 5.14 -9.18
CA ALA A 332 -10.81 4.90 -8.14
C ALA A 332 -11.27 3.43 -8.13
N ILE A 333 -11.59 2.87 -9.29
CA ILE A 333 -12.00 1.47 -9.45
C ILE A 333 -10.88 0.53 -8.97
N LEU A 334 -9.63 0.77 -9.41
CA LEU A 334 -8.50 -0.07 -9.04
C LEU A 334 -8.25 -0.03 -7.53
N LYS A 335 -8.22 1.15 -6.92
CA LYS A 335 -8.03 1.30 -5.46
C LYS A 335 -9.13 0.63 -4.65
N ASN A 336 -10.36 0.59 -5.17
CA ASN A 336 -11.49 -0.06 -4.50
C ASN A 336 -11.47 -1.59 -4.60
N GLU A 337 -11.12 -2.12 -5.77
CA GLU A 337 -11.25 -3.55 -6.05
C GLU A 337 -9.97 -4.35 -5.80
N PHE A 338 -8.80 -3.71 -5.90
CA PHE A 338 -7.50 -4.32 -5.69
C PHE A 338 -6.79 -3.67 -4.50
N ALA A 339 -6.67 -4.42 -3.40
CA ALA A 339 -6.20 -3.88 -2.12
C ALA A 339 -4.68 -3.61 -2.08
N ASP A 340 -3.89 -4.34 -2.90
CA ASP A 340 -2.42 -4.28 -2.91
C ASP A 340 -1.92 -3.15 -3.83
N ILE A 341 -2.38 -1.90 -3.60
CA ILE A 341 -1.95 -0.73 -4.36
C ILE A 341 -1.33 0.30 -3.42
N GLU A 342 -0.05 0.61 -3.60
CA GLU A 342 0.63 1.76 -3.00
C GLU A 342 0.38 3.03 -3.84
N ALA A 343 0.63 2.92 -5.14
CA ALA A 343 0.42 4.01 -6.08
C ALA A 343 -0.10 3.50 -7.44
N VAL A 344 -0.85 4.33 -8.14
CA VAL A 344 -1.36 4.04 -9.49
C VAL A 344 -1.29 5.28 -10.37
N SER A 345 -0.77 5.09 -11.57
CA SER A 345 -0.77 6.09 -12.65
C SER A 345 -1.62 5.58 -13.81
N VAL A 346 -2.46 6.44 -14.36
CA VAL A 346 -3.32 6.14 -15.52
C VAL A 346 -3.25 7.29 -16.50
N TRP A 347 -3.09 6.98 -17.78
CA TRP A 347 -3.08 7.98 -18.86
C TRP A 347 -3.63 7.39 -20.16
N GLY A 348 -4.13 8.27 -21.05
CA GLY A 348 -4.62 7.88 -22.36
C GLY A 348 -3.50 7.47 -23.30
N GLY A 349 -3.81 6.65 -24.30
CA GLY A 349 -2.85 6.21 -25.30
C GLY A 349 -2.34 7.35 -26.20
N GLU A 350 -3.09 8.42 -26.34
CA GLU A 350 -2.67 9.65 -27.05
C GLU A 350 -1.47 10.32 -26.38
N ASP A 351 -1.35 10.16 -25.08
CA ASP A 351 -0.27 10.71 -24.26
C ASP A 351 0.95 9.76 -24.13
N HIS A 352 0.92 8.61 -24.77
CA HIS A 352 2.04 7.69 -24.77
C HIS A 352 3.20 8.22 -25.65
N VAL A 353 4.44 7.78 -25.40
CA VAL A 353 5.64 8.24 -26.14
C VAL A 353 5.46 8.15 -27.65
N VAL A 354 4.82 7.08 -28.13
CA VAL A 354 4.28 6.96 -29.49
C VAL A 354 2.78 6.87 -29.33
N PRO A 355 1.98 7.83 -29.83
CA PRO A 355 0.52 7.81 -29.66
C PRO A 355 -0.10 6.49 -30.10
N ASP A 356 -0.88 5.87 -29.22
CA ASP A 356 -1.54 4.58 -29.43
C ASP A 356 -3.01 4.71 -29.02
N TYR A 357 -3.83 5.11 -30.00
CA TYR A 357 -5.25 5.43 -29.78
C TYR A 357 -6.06 4.18 -29.45
N GLY A 358 -7.12 4.37 -28.66
CA GLY A 358 -7.98 3.26 -28.21
C GLY A 358 -7.41 2.45 -27.07
N LYS A 359 -6.31 2.90 -26.45
CA LYS A 359 -5.72 2.28 -25.27
C LYS A 359 -5.66 3.22 -24.08
N VAL A 360 -5.76 2.65 -22.89
CA VAL A 360 -5.46 3.31 -21.61
C VAL A 360 -4.32 2.57 -20.96
N TYR A 361 -3.25 3.29 -20.68
CA TYR A 361 -2.07 2.76 -20.01
C TYR A 361 -2.19 2.96 -18.50
N ILE A 362 -1.85 1.91 -17.78
CA ILE A 362 -1.98 1.87 -16.32
C ILE A 362 -0.68 1.31 -15.76
N SER A 363 -0.08 2.01 -14.81
CA SER A 363 1.07 1.52 -14.05
C SER A 363 0.72 1.46 -12.58
N ILE A 364 0.95 0.31 -11.94
CA ILE A 364 0.59 0.04 -10.55
C ILE A 364 1.85 -0.35 -9.78
N LYS A 365 2.13 0.39 -8.71
CA LYS A 365 3.08 0.01 -7.67
C LYS A 365 2.33 -0.76 -6.60
N PRO A 366 2.56 -2.07 -6.41
CA PRO A 366 1.99 -2.80 -5.30
C PRO A 366 2.67 -2.44 -3.97
N LEU A 367 1.93 -2.57 -2.86
CA LEU A 367 2.45 -2.38 -1.50
C LEU A 367 3.54 -3.40 -1.15
N SER A 368 3.41 -4.60 -1.68
CA SER A 368 4.14 -5.79 -1.25
C SER A 368 5.34 -6.15 -2.13
N ALA A 369 5.43 -5.58 -3.33
CA ALA A 369 6.46 -5.89 -4.32
C ALA A 369 6.79 -4.66 -5.16
N ASP A 370 7.81 -4.76 -6.01
CA ASP A 370 8.16 -3.68 -6.95
C ASP A 370 7.31 -3.73 -8.22
N VAL A 371 6.87 -4.91 -8.64
CA VAL A 371 6.06 -5.10 -9.84
C VAL A 371 4.95 -6.14 -9.58
N LEU A 372 3.86 -6.05 -10.35
CA LEU A 372 2.79 -7.02 -10.33
C LEU A 372 3.21 -8.31 -11.07
N THR A 373 2.79 -9.46 -10.55
CA THR A 373 2.94 -10.73 -11.27
C THR A 373 2.02 -10.79 -12.49
N THR A 374 2.35 -11.62 -13.47
CA THR A 374 1.52 -11.82 -14.68
C THR A 374 0.10 -12.27 -14.34
N ALA A 375 -0.06 -13.13 -13.33
CA ALA A 375 -1.36 -13.58 -12.85
C ALA A 375 -2.20 -12.44 -12.26
N GLN A 376 -1.59 -11.57 -11.44
CA GLN A 376 -2.25 -10.38 -10.90
C GLN A 376 -2.67 -9.41 -12.01
N LYS A 377 -1.80 -9.14 -12.99
CA LYS A 377 -2.12 -8.30 -14.16
C LYS A 377 -3.31 -8.86 -14.94
N THR A 378 -3.33 -10.16 -15.20
CA THR A 378 -4.44 -10.82 -15.89
C THR A 378 -5.75 -10.69 -15.10
N THR A 379 -5.70 -10.92 -13.78
CA THR A 379 -6.87 -10.78 -12.89
C THR A 379 -7.40 -9.35 -12.89
N ILE A 380 -6.52 -8.35 -12.80
CA ILE A 380 -6.92 -6.93 -12.85
C ILE A 380 -7.60 -6.58 -14.17
N ILE A 381 -7.00 -6.98 -15.30
CA ILE A 381 -7.57 -6.70 -16.62
C ILE A 381 -8.91 -7.41 -16.78
N THR A 382 -8.98 -8.72 -16.52
CA THR A 382 -10.15 -9.55 -16.87
C THR A 382 -11.31 -9.36 -15.90
N ASN A 383 -11.03 -9.33 -14.59
CA ASN A 383 -12.08 -9.37 -13.57
C ASN A 383 -12.46 -7.98 -13.06
N ILE A 384 -11.54 -7.01 -13.09
CA ILE A 384 -11.79 -5.67 -12.55
C ILE A 384 -12.10 -4.65 -13.64
N LEU A 385 -11.22 -4.52 -14.64
CA LEU A 385 -11.31 -3.45 -15.62
C LEU A 385 -12.25 -3.77 -16.77
N LYS A 386 -12.13 -4.94 -17.40
CA LYS A 386 -12.89 -5.32 -18.59
C LYS A 386 -14.41 -5.23 -18.44
N PRO A 387 -15.01 -5.59 -17.26
CA PRO A 387 -16.47 -5.44 -17.06
C PRO A 387 -16.94 -3.99 -16.92
N LYS A 388 -16.02 -3.04 -16.66
CA LYS A 388 -16.33 -1.63 -16.36
C LYS A 388 -15.82 -0.68 -17.42
N ASN A 389 -15.11 -1.19 -18.41
CA ASN A 389 -14.45 -0.43 -19.44
C ASN A 389 -15.42 0.00 -20.55
N VAL A 390 -15.11 1.11 -21.23
CA VAL A 390 -15.80 1.51 -22.47
C VAL A 390 -15.43 0.53 -23.58
N VAL A 391 -16.39 0.15 -24.42
CA VAL A 391 -16.27 -0.93 -25.44
C VAL A 391 -15.08 -0.75 -26.38
N SER A 392 -14.73 0.49 -26.73
CA SER A 392 -13.67 0.81 -27.69
C SER A 392 -12.29 1.01 -27.04
N ILE A 393 -12.18 0.94 -25.72
CA ILE A 393 -10.94 1.22 -25.00
C ILE A 393 -10.34 -0.07 -24.46
N THR A 394 -9.04 -0.29 -24.67
CA THR A 394 -8.31 -1.46 -24.17
C THR A 394 -7.34 -1.03 -23.06
N PRO A 395 -7.51 -1.50 -21.82
CA PRO A 395 -6.56 -1.23 -20.75
C PRO A 395 -5.28 -2.07 -20.92
N VAL A 396 -4.13 -1.42 -20.78
CA VAL A 396 -2.78 -2.01 -20.86
C VAL A 396 -2.05 -1.75 -19.55
N LEU A 397 -1.61 -2.79 -18.86
CA LEU A 397 -0.82 -2.70 -17.64
C LEU A 397 0.67 -2.69 -17.98
N LEU A 398 1.35 -1.61 -17.59
CA LEU A 398 2.79 -1.46 -17.67
C LEU A 398 3.42 -1.61 -16.28
N ASP A 399 4.61 -2.19 -16.23
CA ASP A 399 5.39 -2.21 -15.00
C ASP A 399 5.91 -0.82 -14.67
N PRO A 400 5.96 -0.45 -13.37
CA PRO A 400 6.61 0.78 -12.97
C PRO A 400 8.13 0.72 -13.24
N GLU A 401 8.67 1.82 -13.74
CA GLU A 401 10.11 2.01 -13.88
C GLU A 401 10.65 2.72 -12.62
N TYR A 402 11.83 2.30 -12.15
CA TYR A 402 12.45 2.87 -10.97
C TYR A 402 13.70 3.65 -11.34
N THR A 403 13.81 4.88 -10.81
CA THR A 403 15.06 5.62 -10.75
C THR A 403 15.45 5.80 -9.29
N PHE A 404 16.59 5.21 -8.93
CA PHE A 404 17.12 5.33 -7.58
C PHE A 404 17.97 6.59 -7.49
N ILE A 405 17.74 7.37 -6.45
CA ILE A 405 18.50 8.59 -6.16
C ILE A 405 19.48 8.27 -5.04
N ASN A 406 20.76 8.27 -5.37
CA ASN A 406 21.83 8.11 -4.41
C ASN A 406 22.28 9.48 -3.93
N LEU A 407 22.33 9.66 -2.62
CA LEU A 407 22.69 10.90 -1.97
C LEU A 407 24.03 10.77 -1.25
N GLU A 408 24.90 11.71 -1.49
CA GLU A 408 26.11 11.95 -0.68
C GLU A 408 25.87 13.23 0.12
N VAL A 409 25.59 13.08 1.41
CA VAL A 409 25.25 14.17 2.31
C VAL A 409 26.44 14.47 3.21
N PHE A 410 26.92 15.70 3.14
CA PHE A 410 27.93 16.24 4.05
C PHE A 410 27.27 17.35 4.86
N PHE A 411 27.25 17.22 6.19
CA PHE A 411 26.68 18.23 7.05
C PHE A 411 27.70 18.71 8.09
N LYS A 412 27.63 20.00 8.45
CA LYS A 412 28.40 20.61 9.53
C LYS A 412 27.50 20.80 10.74
N PHE A 413 28.00 20.47 11.92
CA PHE A 413 27.25 20.59 13.15
C PHE A 413 28.04 21.23 14.30
N ASN A 414 27.33 21.86 15.22
CA ASN A 414 27.87 22.41 16.45
C ASN A 414 27.50 21.50 17.63
N PRO A 415 28.47 20.79 18.24
CA PRO A 415 28.21 19.89 19.36
C PRO A 415 27.77 20.62 20.65
N ASN A 416 27.94 21.95 20.73
CA ASN A 416 27.55 22.73 21.89
C ASN A 416 26.04 23.05 21.92
N LEU A 417 25.35 22.98 20.78
CA LEU A 417 23.90 23.23 20.69
C LEU A 417 23.06 22.02 21.11
N ALA A 418 23.60 20.80 21.00
CA ALA A 418 22.95 19.59 21.47
C ALA A 418 24.01 18.54 21.82
N SER A 419 23.76 17.73 22.86
CA SER A 419 24.66 16.64 23.26
C SER A 419 24.53 15.46 22.28
N VAL A 420 25.05 15.64 21.05
CA VAL A 420 24.93 14.67 19.94
C VAL A 420 26.28 14.38 19.32
N THR A 421 26.40 13.19 18.70
CA THR A 421 27.58 12.78 17.95
C THR A 421 27.30 12.82 16.45
N ALA A 422 28.33 12.93 15.61
CA ALA A 422 28.19 12.84 14.16
C ALA A 422 27.45 11.58 13.71
N ALA A 423 27.70 10.44 14.36
CA ALA A 423 27.04 9.17 14.05
C ALA A 423 25.54 9.18 14.40
N SER A 424 25.15 9.76 15.55
CA SER A 424 23.73 9.88 15.93
C SER A 424 22.98 10.83 15.00
N LEU A 425 23.59 11.93 14.60
CA LEU A 425 23.03 12.86 13.61
C LEU A 425 22.91 12.20 12.23
N ALA A 426 23.91 11.47 11.78
CA ALA A 426 23.85 10.73 10.51
C ALA A 426 22.70 9.72 10.50
N THR A 427 22.43 9.04 11.62
CA THR A 427 21.28 8.14 11.77
C THR A 427 19.95 8.90 11.72
N ALA A 428 19.86 10.04 12.38
CA ALA A 428 18.67 10.91 12.35
C ALA A 428 18.40 11.42 10.93
N VAL A 429 19.42 11.91 10.22
CA VAL A 429 19.32 12.34 8.82
C VAL A 429 18.85 11.19 7.92
N ARG A 430 19.39 9.98 8.11
CA ARG A 430 18.92 8.80 7.37
C ARG A 430 17.43 8.52 7.59
N SER A 431 16.96 8.63 8.82
CA SER A 431 15.53 8.49 9.16
C SER A 431 14.67 9.57 8.48
N THR A 432 15.15 10.80 8.46
CA THR A 432 14.47 11.91 7.75
C THR A 432 14.39 11.65 6.24
N LEU A 433 15.44 11.12 5.62
CA LEU A 433 15.43 10.74 4.20
C LEU A 433 14.45 9.60 3.91
N ILE A 434 14.33 8.60 4.81
CA ILE A 434 13.33 7.52 4.70
C ILE A 434 11.90 8.11 4.75
N THR A 435 11.64 9.02 5.68
CA THR A 435 10.35 9.70 5.80
C THR A 435 10.04 10.53 4.55
N TYR A 436 11.00 11.32 4.07
CA TYR A 436 10.83 12.09 2.83
C TYR A 436 10.54 11.19 1.61
N ASN A 437 11.25 10.08 1.48
CA ASN A 437 11.01 9.09 0.44
C ASN A 437 9.58 8.55 0.49
N THR A 438 9.09 8.23 1.69
CA THR A 438 7.74 7.68 1.90
C THR A 438 6.66 8.72 1.62
N ASP A 439 6.82 9.95 2.09
CA ASP A 439 5.78 10.97 2.03
C ASP A 439 5.70 11.67 0.66
N THR A 440 6.83 11.77 -0.06
CA THR A 440 6.93 12.60 -1.26
C THR A 440 7.15 11.80 -2.54
N LEU A 441 8.00 10.77 -2.51
CA LEU A 441 8.47 10.10 -3.73
C LEU A 441 7.74 8.77 -4.05
N LYS A 442 7.07 8.15 -3.09
CA LYS A 442 6.35 6.88 -3.28
C LYS A 442 5.09 6.96 -4.14
N SER A 443 4.83 8.09 -4.79
CA SER A 443 3.71 8.28 -5.70
C SER A 443 4.20 8.60 -7.11
N PHE A 444 3.47 8.13 -8.13
CA PHE A 444 3.73 8.56 -9.49
C PHE A 444 3.56 10.08 -9.60
N GLY A 445 4.54 10.75 -10.20
CA GLY A 445 4.59 12.20 -10.27
C GLY A 445 5.24 12.88 -9.06
N GLY A 446 5.74 12.14 -8.08
CA GLY A 446 6.56 12.67 -6.99
C GLY A 446 7.84 13.30 -7.53
N VAL A 447 8.01 14.63 -7.37
CA VAL A 447 9.18 15.36 -7.87
C VAL A 447 10.24 15.43 -6.76
N PHE A 448 11.46 15.02 -7.08
CA PHE A 448 12.58 15.23 -6.20
C PHE A 448 13.09 16.67 -6.33
N ARG A 449 13.14 17.40 -5.22
CA ARG A 449 13.66 18.76 -5.13
C ARG A 449 14.83 18.80 -4.15
N SER A 450 16.02 19.15 -4.65
CA SER A 450 17.23 19.14 -3.82
C SER A 450 17.16 20.16 -2.67
N SER A 451 16.57 21.31 -2.89
CA SER A 451 16.39 22.34 -1.85
C SER A 451 15.46 21.88 -0.73
N ASN A 452 14.40 21.13 -1.05
CA ASN A 452 13.50 20.56 -0.04
C ASN A 452 14.20 19.49 0.80
N VAL A 453 15.01 18.65 0.17
CA VAL A 453 15.80 17.64 0.89
C VAL A 453 16.83 18.29 1.79
N GLY A 454 17.57 19.30 1.27
CA GLY A 454 18.54 20.07 2.06
C GLY A 454 17.89 20.70 3.28
N LYS A 455 16.75 21.38 3.11
CA LYS A 455 16.00 21.94 4.23
C LYS A 455 15.55 20.88 5.24
N LYS A 456 15.07 19.73 4.80
CA LYS A 456 14.67 18.63 5.70
C LYS A 456 15.85 18.06 6.47
N ILE A 457 17.05 18.04 5.88
CA ILE A 457 18.29 17.63 6.55
C ILE A 457 18.64 18.65 7.64
N ASP A 458 18.63 19.95 7.33
CA ASP A 458 18.91 21.02 8.30
C ASP A 458 17.89 21.02 9.44
N ASP A 459 16.60 20.86 9.13
CA ASP A 459 15.51 20.79 10.12
C ASP A 459 15.54 19.51 10.98
N THR A 460 16.42 18.54 10.71
CA THR A 460 16.47 17.27 11.47
C THR A 460 16.92 17.48 12.91
N ASN A 461 17.87 18.38 13.13
CA ASN A 461 18.37 18.70 14.47
C ASN A 461 18.95 20.11 14.50
N ILE A 462 18.69 20.85 15.57
CA ILE A 462 19.19 22.22 15.78
C ILE A 462 20.74 22.32 15.74
N ALA A 463 21.44 21.21 16.02
CA ALA A 463 22.89 21.17 15.94
C ALA A 463 23.44 21.19 14.51
N ILE A 464 22.64 20.86 13.50
CA ILE A 464 23.04 20.91 12.08
C ILE A 464 22.95 22.35 11.61
N LEU A 465 24.09 22.89 11.18
CA LEU A 465 24.18 24.30 10.75
C LEU A 465 24.10 24.47 9.24
N SER A 466 24.61 23.49 8.49
CA SER A 466 24.58 23.51 7.03
C SER A 466 24.76 22.11 6.46
N ASN A 467 24.28 21.89 5.22
CA ASN A 467 24.55 20.68 4.49
C ASN A 467 24.93 20.96 3.03
N ILE A 468 25.68 20.02 2.45
CA ILE A 468 25.95 19.93 1.01
C ILE A 468 25.52 18.54 0.59
N THR A 469 24.56 18.46 -0.31
CA THR A 469 24.03 17.18 -0.80
C THR A 469 24.33 17.04 -2.29
N ARG A 470 25.11 16.01 -2.65
CA ARG A 470 25.36 15.62 -4.02
C ARG A 470 24.37 14.52 -4.43
N ILE A 471 23.91 14.60 -5.68
CA ILE A 471 22.83 13.75 -6.19
C ILE A 471 23.36 12.93 -7.37
N ARG A 472 23.14 11.62 -7.34
CA ARG A 472 23.36 10.72 -8.46
C ARG A 472 22.12 9.90 -8.74
N MET A 473 21.82 9.65 -10.00
CA MET A 473 20.75 8.75 -10.43
C MET A 473 21.33 7.37 -10.71
N THR A 474 20.59 6.32 -10.35
CA THR A 474 20.95 4.93 -10.63
C THR A 474 19.78 4.22 -11.27
N LYS A 475 20.02 3.53 -12.37
CA LYS A 475 19.11 2.53 -12.97
C LYS A 475 19.72 1.14 -12.80
N LYS A 476 18.88 0.17 -12.44
CA LYS A 476 19.31 -1.22 -12.21
C LYS A 476 18.97 -2.09 -13.41
N ILE A 477 19.93 -2.87 -13.87
CA ILE A 477 19.75 -3.88 -14.90
C ILE A 477 19.79 -5.25 -14.23
N ILE A 478 18.79 -6.10 -14.49
CA ILE A 478 18.84 -7.53 -14.20
C ILE A 478 19.38 -8.20 -15.46
N PRO A 479 20.67 -8.56 -15.53
CA PRO A 479 21.26 -9.09 -16.75
C PRO A 479 20.88 -10.55 -16.97
N VAL A 480 20.71 -10.93 -18.25
CA VAL A 480 20.69 -12.34 -18.64
C VAL A 480 22.14 -12.77 -18.84
N LEU A 481 22.65 -13.55 -17.89
CA LEU A 481 24.05 -13.95 -17.87
C LEU A 481 24.38 -14.89 -19.04
N GLY A 482 25.50 -14.65 -19.72
CA GLY A 482 25.98 -15.46 -20.82
C GLY A 482 25.21 -15.28 -22.13
N VAL A 483 24.26 -14.35 -22.22
CA VAL A 483 23.45 -14.08 -23.41
C VAL A 483 23.59 -12.61 -23.83
N ALA A 484 23.92 -12.39 -25.10
CA ALA A 484 24.02 -11.05 -25.68
C ALA A 484 22.60 -10.43 -25.78
N THR A 485 22.32 -9.44 -24.94
CA THR A 485 21.00 -8.82 -24.83
C THR A 485 21.12 -7.29 -25.00
N THR A 486 20.10 -6.67 -25.57
CA THR A 486 20.00 -5.21 -25.67
C THR A 486 19.22 -4.64 -24.49
N TYR A 487 19.79 -3.63 -23.83
CA TYR A 487 19.17 -2.92 -22.72
C TYR A 487 19.07 -1.44 -23.05
N THR A 488 17.93 -0.82 -22.78
CA THR A 488 17.73 0.62 -22.89
C THR A 488 17.35 1.18 -21.54
N LEU A 489 18.21 2.03 -20.99
CA LEU A 489 18.01 2.71 -19.72
C LEU A 489 17.67 4.16 -19.98
N LYS A 490 16.55 4.62 -19.48
CA LYS A 490 16.08 6.01 -19.63
C LYS A 490 16.14 6.71 -18.29
N PHE A 491 17.08 7.63 -18.11
CA PHE A 491 17.11 8.52 -16.94
C PHE A 491 16.12 9.68 -17.09
N ASN A 492 15.63 9.95 -18.31
CA ASN A 492 14.64 10.99 -18.63
C ASN A 492 15.05 12.40 -18.18
N GLN A 493 16.33 12.62 -18.00
CA GLN A 493 16.93 13.90 -17.59
C GLN A 493 18.19 14.14 -18.42
N LYS A 494 18.52 15.40 -18.67
CA LYS A 494 19.82 15.74 -19.22
C LYS A 494 20.90 15.31 -18.22
N LEU A 495 21.96 14.67 -18.73
CA LEU A 495 23.07 14.19 -17.90
C LEU A 495 24.20 15.23 -17.85
N ASP A 496 25.02 15.14 -16.80
CA ASP A 496 26.21 15.91 -16.58
C ASP A 496 27.41 15.01 -16.30
N SER A 497 28.61 15.56 -16.38
CA SER A 497 29.85 14.83 -16.11
C SER A 497 29.88 14.30 -14.67
N LEU A 498 30.35 13.07 -14.51
CA LEU A 498 30.54 12.45 -13.19
C LEU A 498 31.64 13.15 -12.37
N ASP A 499 32.61 13.77 -13.04
CA ASP A 499 33.74 14.44 -12.42
C ASP A 499 33.45 15.91 -12.08
N GLY A 500 32.27 16.41 -12.43
CA GLY A 500 31.89 17.82 -12.25
C GLY A 500 32.70 18.78 -13.14
N THR A 501 33.39 18.25 -14.13
CA THR A 501 34.13 19.05 -15.12
C THR A 501 33.19 19.46 -16.25
N THR A 502 33.28 20.69 -16.71
CA THR A 502 32.51 21.16 -17.89
C THR A 502 33.07 20.62 -19.21
N SER A 503 34.07 19.74 -19.15
CA SER A 503 34.69 19.14 -20.33
C SER A 503 33.78 18.07 -20.94
N THR A 504 33.53 18.18 -22.25
CA THR A 504 32.87 17.15 -23.04
C THR A 504 33.61 15.80 -23.03
N LEU A 505 34.89 15.78 -22.60
CA LEU A 505 35.71 14.57 -22.50
C LEU A 505 35.49 13.79 -21.19
N GLY A 506 34.75 14.33 -20.20
CA GLY A 506 34.42 13.63 -18.98
C GLY A 506 33.49 12.44 -19.21
N SER A 507 33.49 11.46 -18.29
CA SER A 507 32.54 10.34 -18.31
C SER A 507 31.21 10.81 -17.70
N TYR A 508 30.08 10.41 -18.28
CA TYR A 508 28.73 10.74 -17.85
C TYR A 508 28.01 9.55 -17.19
N VAL A 509 28.47 8.33 -17.52
CA VAL A 509 27.85 7.08 -17.06
C VAL A 509 28.93 6.11 -16.58
N THR A 510 28.68 5.46 -15.47
CA THR A 510 29.47 4.34 -14.96
C THR A 510 28.57 3.25 -14.41
N SER A 511 29.08 2.03 -14.24
CA SER A 511 28.33 0.95 -13.61
C SER A 511 28.99 0.37 -12.37
N SER A 512 28.23 -0.44 -11.62
CA SER A 512 28.82 -1.40 -10.69
C SER A 512 29.59 -2.48 -11.43
N MET A 513 30.41 -3.22 -10.69
CA MET A 513 31.25 -4.29 -11.24
C MET A 513 30.43 -5.50 -11.69
N PHE A 514 30.88 -6.14 -12.75
CA PHE A 514 30.40 -7.43 -13.26
C PHE A 514 31.56 -8.20 -13.89
N THR A 515 31.39 -9.49 -14.09
CA THR A 515 32.42 -10.30 -14.76
C THR A 515 32.13 -10.35 -16.26
N PHE A 516 33.14 -10.00 -17.04
CA PHE A 516 33.16 -10.11 -18.52
C PHE A 516 34.43 -10.81 -18.96
N SER A 517 34.31 -11.87 -19.76
CA SER A 517 35.47 -12.69 -20.20
C SER A 517 36.38 -13.15 -19.06
N GLY A 518 35.79 -13.46 -17.87
CA GLY A 518 36.54 -13.91 -16.69
C GLY A 518 37.21 -12.81 -15.86
N VAL A 519 37.07 -11.54 -16.25
CA VAL A 519 37.65 -10.38 -15.55
C VAL A 519 36.55 -9.50 -14.95
N GLN A 520 36.86 -8.87 -13.80
CA GLN A 520 35.99 -7.87 -13.18
C GLN A 520 36.05 -6.57 -13.94
N CYS A 521 34.93 -6.19 -14.54
CA CYS A 521 34.82 -5.02 -15.43
C CYS A 521 33.67 -4.11 -14.96
N MET A 522 33.62 -2.91 -15.50
CA MET A 522 32.54 -1.95 -15.37
C MET A 522 32.22 -1.32 -16.72
N LEU A 523 31.02 -0.76 -16.85
CA LEU A 523 30.67 0.11 -17.97
C LEU A 523 31.23 1.51 -17.70
N LYS A 524 31.78 2.13 -18.70
CA LYS A 524 32.23 3.53 -18.71
C LYS A 524 32.00 4.12 -20.09
N ASP A 525 31.50 5.33 -20.18
CA ASP A 525 31.40 6.03 -21.47
C ASP A 525 32.61 6.89 -21.73
N TYR A 526 32.86 7.16 -23.01
CA TYR A 526 33.80 8.14 -23.48
C TYR A 526 33.22 8.91 -24.68
N TYR A 527 33.69 10.12 -24.89
CA TYR A 527 33.32 10.92 -26.06
C TYR A 527 34.23 10.62 -27.24
N ASP A 528 33.65 10.11 -28.33
CA ASP A 528 34.36 9.89 -29.57
C ASP A 528 34.32 11.18 -30.42
N THR A 529 35.45 11.84 -30.52
CA THR A 529 35.60 13.11 -31.26
C THR A 529 35.47 12.95 -32.77
N SER A 530 35.60 11.72 -33.30
CA SER A 530 35.47 11.44 -34.73
C SER A 530 34.03 11.33 -35.19
N THR A 531 33.17 10.78 -34.33
CA THR A 531 31.73 10.58 -34.59
C THR A 531 30.83 11.58 -33.85
N GLU A 532 31.40 12.43 -33.00
CA GLU A 532 30.72 13.37 -32.12
C GLU A 532 29.62 12.69 -31.24
N THR A 533 29.89 11.44 -30.84
CA THR A 533 28.97 10.63 -30.07
C THR A 533 29.60 10.07 -28.80
N ARG A 534 28.77 9.79 -27.79
CA ARG A 534 29.23 9.09 -26.60
C ARG A 534 29.01 7.59 -26.74
N ILE A 535 30.09 6.84 -26.60
CA ILE A 535 30.12 5.39 -26.74
C ILE A 535 30.38 4.76 -25.38
N VAL A 536 29.67 3.68 -25.07
CA VAL A 536 29.87 2.89 -23.84
C VAL A 536 30.85 1.77 -24.13
N GLN A 537 31.87 1.66 -23.29
CA GLN A 537 32.90 0.62 -23.33
C GLN A 537 32.90 -0.21 -22.04
N ILE A 538 33.47 -1.41 -22.14
CA ILE A 538 33.70 -2.27 -20.98
C ILE A 538 35.18 -2.14 -20.61
N VAL A 539 35.43 -1.71 -19.37
CA VAL A 539 36.78 -1.50 -18.84
C VAL A 539 36.96 -2.26 -17.52
N ASP A 540 38.20 -2.66 -17.23
CA ASP A 540 38.53 -3.18 -15.90
C ASP A 540 38.85 -2.05 -14.90
N THR A 541 39.20 -2.42 -13.67
CA THR A 541 39.60 -1.48 -12.62
C THR A 541 40.89 -0.73 -12.90
N SER A 542 41.72 -1.23 -13.81
CA SER A 542 42.97 -0.62 -14.24
C SER A 542 42.82 0.28 -15.46
N GLY A 543 41.61 0.34 -16.05
CA GLY A 543 41.30 1.12 -17.24
C GLY A 543 41.60 0.39 -18.56
N ILE A 544 41.89 -0.93 -18.53
CA ILE A 544 42.09 -1.72 -19.76
C ILE A 544 40.70 -1.98 -20.39
N ILE A 545 40.62 -1.74 -21.69
CA ILE A 545 39.40 -1.86 -22.47
C ILE A 545 39.23 -3.30 -22.97
N TYR A 546 38.14 -3.95 -22.63
CA TYR A 546 37.76 -5.30 -23.09
C TYR A 546 36.75 -5.27 -24.23
N ASN A 547 35.93 -4.21 -24.31
CA ASN A 547 35.05 -3.95 -25.44
C ASN A 547 34.98 -2.44 -25.68
N THR A 548 35.31 -2.00 -26.88
CA THR A 548 35.39 -0.59 -27.25
C THR A 548 34.04 0.03 -27.55
N ASN A 549 33.02 -0.78 -27.87
CA ASN A 549 31.68 -0.28 -28.17
C ASN A 549 30.63 -1.33 -27.81
N VAL A 550 30.02 -1.18 -26.66
CA VAL A 550 28.89 -1.99 -26.21
C VAL A 550 27.59 -1.18 -26.21
N GLY A 551 27.63 0.08 -26.60
CA GLY A 551 26.46 0.92 -26.65
C GLY A 551 26.72 2.41 -26.78
N SER A 552 25.70 3.21 -26.61
CA SER A 552 25.78 4.68 -26.75
C SER A 552 25.04 5.39 -25.60
N VAL A 553 25.41 6.63 -25.34
CA VAL A 553 24.76 7.52 -24.39
C VAL A 553 24.27 8.76 -25.12
N ASN A 554 22.99 9.05 -24.99
CA ASN A 554 22.42 10.35 -25.36
C ASN A 554 22.28 11.21 -24.10
N GLU A 555 23.21 12.16 -23.95
CA GLU A 555 23.32 13.01 -22.76
C GLU A 555 22.12 13.97 -22.60
N THR A 556 21.52 14.39 -23.72
CA THR A 556 20.38 15.33 -23.71
C THR A 556 19.10 14.67 -23.21
N THR A 557 18.84 13.44 -23.64
CA THR A 557 17.65 12.68 -23.22
C THR A 557 17.90 11.80 -22.00
N GLY A 558 19.17 11.62 -21.61
CA GLY A 558 19.55 10.70 -20.54
C GLY A 558 19.30 9.23 -20.91
N THR A 559 19.42 8.88 -22.18
CA THR A 559 19.19 7.51 -22.64
C THR A 559 20.52 6.79 -22.85
N VAL A 560 20.68 5.64 -22.20
CA VAL A 560 21.80 4.73 -22.35
C VAL A 560 21.31 3.45 -23.03
N THR A 561 21.84 3.16 -24.20
CA THR A 561 21.51 1.94 -24.95
C THR A 561 22.72 1.03 -24.96
N LEU A 562 22.55 -0.20 -24.49
CA LEU A 562 23.57 -1.25 -24.53
C LEU A 562 23.13 -2.29 -25.57
N ASN A 563 24.00 -2.59 -26.54
CA ASN A 563 23.72 -3.50 -27.64
C ASN A 563 24.57 -4.76 -27.50
N GLY A 564 23.91 -5.92 -27.43
CA GLY A 564 24.63 -7.19 -27.33
C GLY A 564 25.44 -7.34 -26.03
N PHE A 565 25.02 -6.68 -24.96
CA PHE A 565 25.67 -6.74 -23.66
C PHE A 565 25.57 -8.13 -23.06
N ASN A 566 26.67 -8.77 -22.74
CA ASN A 566 26.77 -10.17 -22.33
C ASN A 566 27.70 -10.35 -21.11
N PRO A 567 27.29 -9.97 -19.90
CA PRO A 567 28.03 -10.27 -18.68
C PRO A 567 27.94 -11.76 -18.35
N THR A 568 29.04 -12.35 -17.85
CA THR A 568 29.10 -13.79 -17.53
C THR A 568 28.75 -14.11 -16.10
N ALA A 569 29.03 -13.19 -15.15
CA ALA A 569 28.69 -13.33 -13.74
C ALA A 569 28.55 -11.98 -13.06
N LEU A 570 27.92 -11.99 -11.89
CA LEU A 570 27.83 -10.84 -10.99
C LEU A 570 28.65 -11.09 -9.73
N PRO A 571 29.08 -10.04 -9.02
CA PRO A 571 29.70 -10.17 -7.70
C PRO A 571 28.80 -10.93 -6.73
N THR A 572 29.40 -11.68 -5.80
CA THR A 572 28.66 -12.46 -4.78
C THR A 572 27.69 -11.56 -4.01
N GLY A 573 26.43 -11.96 -3.96
CA GLY A 573 25.36 -11.22 -3.28
C GLY A 573 24.69 -10.12 -4.11
N SER A 574 25.14 -9.88 -5.37
CA SER A 574 24.49 -8.95 -6.28
C SER A 574 23.63 -9.70 -7.30
N THR A 575 22.43 -9.16 -7.57
CA THR A 575 21.51 -9.66 -8.62
C THR A 575 21.35 -8.67 -9.76
N THR A 576 21.90 -7.45 -9.64
CA THR A 576 21.75 -6.36 -10.58
C THR A 576 23.10 -5.72 -10.92
N ILE A 577 23.14 -5.06 -12.08
CA ILE A 577 24.18 -4.10 -12.44
C ILE A 577 23.57 -2.72 -12.28
N ASP A 578 24.18 -1.90 -11.43
CA ASP A 578 23.74 -0.55 -11.13
C ASP A 578 24.46 0.43 -12.06
N VAL A 579 23.72 1.05 -12.97
CA VAL A 579 24.23 2.08 -13.88
C VAL A 579 23.96 3.46 -13.29
N LYS A 580 25.01 4.24 -13.08
CA LYS A 580 24.99 5.52 -12.38
C LYS A 580 25.27 6.68 -13.36
N ALA A 581 24.54 7.78 -13.18
CA ALA A 581 24.71 9.01 -13.94
C ALA A 581 24.41 10.23 -13.04
N ASN A 582 25.06 11.36 -13.33
CA ASN A 582 24.75 12.63 -12.68
C ASN A 582 23.67 13.38 -13.47
N PRO A 583 22.61 13.88 -12.82
CA PRO A 583 21.66 14.77 -13.49
C PRO A 583 22.29 16.18 -13.68
N ALA A 584 22.04 16.81 -14.81
CA ALA A 584 22.43 18.21 -15.05
C ALA A 584 21.62 19.20 -14.19
N SER A 585 20.47 18.78 -13.69
CA SER A 585 19.65 19.53 -12.73
C SER A 585 19.49 18.74 -11.44
N ASN A 586 19.67 19.40 -10.32
CA ASN A 586 19.45 18.79 -9.00
C ASN A 586 17.96 18.54 -8.66
N ASP A 587 17.05 18.98 -9.53
CA ASP A 587 15.64 18.68 -9.45
C ASP A 587 15.27 17.61 -10.48
N ILE A 588 14.68 16.50 -10.04
CA ILE A 588 14.37 15.35 -10.90
C ILE A 588 12.84 15.18 -10.93
N LYS A 589 12.31 15.18 -12.17
CA LYS A 589 10.88 14.95 -12.43
C LYS A 589 10.71 13.58 -13.11
N PRO A 590 9.88 12.67 -12.54
CA PRO A 590 9.65 11.37 -13.15
C PRO A 590 8.75 11.46 -14.39
N MET A 591 8.84 10.47 -15.26
CA MET A 591 7.85 10.20 -16.30
C MET A 591 6.59 9.54 -15.70
N ARG A 592 5.54 9.36 -16.51
CA ARG A 592 4.21 8.91 -16.03
C ARG A 592 4.20 7.52 -15.39
N ASN A 593 5.07 6.61 -15.86
CA ASN A 593 5.23 5.25 -15.30
C ASN A 593 6.47 5.12 -14.42
N GLU A 594 7.15 6.22 -14.10
CA GLU A 594 8.39 6.21 -13.35
C GLU A 594 8.19 6.61 -11.90
N LEU A 595 8.85 5.91 -11.00
CA LEU A 595 8.92 6.19 -9.56
C LEU A 595 10.35 6.57 -9.18
N LEU A 596 10.46 7.67 -8.47
CA LEU A 596 11.73 8.08 -7.86
C LEU A 596 11.81 7.47 -6.46
N THR A 597 12.97 6.92 -6.11
CA THR A 597 13.20 6.32 -4.79
C THR A 597 14.60 6.69 -4.31
N ILE A 598 14.72 7.24 -3.10
CA ILE A 598 16.03 7.45 -2.49
C ILE A 598 16.59 6.09 -2.04
N ASP A 599 17.78 5.77 -2.49
CA ASP A 599 18.56 4.64 -1.96
C ASP A 599 19.13 5.03 -0.59
N THR A 600 18.32 4.84 0.44
CA THR A 600 18.70 5.20 1.81
C THR A 600 19.77 4.28 2.40
N SER A 601 19.92 3.07 1.86
CA SER A 601 20.95 2.11 2.26
C SER A 601 22.31 2.46 1.68
N GLY A 602 22.35 2.87 0.42
CA GLY A 602 23.54 3.31 -0.30
C GLY A 602 23.92 4.78 -0.06
N ALA A 603 23.08 5.56 0.65
CA ALA A 603 23.39 6.96 0.95
C ALA A 603 24.59 7.10 1.88
N THR A 604 25.57 7.88 1.47
CA THR A 604 26.72 8.27 2.30
C THR A 604 26.35 9.53 3.07
N ILE A 605 26.41 9.48 4.39
CA ILE A 605 26.06 10.60 5.26
C ILE A 605 27.21 10.85 6.23
N THR A 606 27.89 11.99 6.07
CA THR A 606 29.08 12.32 6.84
C THR A 606 28.86 13.66 7.56
N GLY A 607 29.07 13.67 8.86
CA GLY A 607 29.01 14.87 9.69
C GLY A 607 30.39 15.31 10.17
N GLU A 608 30.66 16.60 10.08
CA GLU A 608 31.87 17.24 10.56
C GLU A 608 31.53 18.35 11.56
N ILE A 609 32.41 18.54 12.55
CA ILE A 609 32.25 19.67 13.50
C ILE A 609 32.53 20.97 12.75
N ASP A 610 31.63 21.93 12.90
CA ASP A 610 31.85 23.27 12.36
C ASP A 610 32.90 24.03 13.19
N THR A 611 34.09 24.16 12.63
CA THR A 611 35.20 24.88 13.28
C THR A 611 34.96 26.37 13.39
N MET A 612 34.12 26.95 12.53
CA MET A 612 33.73 28.37 12.63
C MET A 612 32.83 28.63 13.85
N ALA A 613 31.85 27.71 14.07
CA ALA A 613 30.92 27.81 15.17
C ALA A 613 31.53 27.42 16.52
N THR A 614 32.60 26.64 16.53
CA THR A 614 33.28 26.16 17.77
C THR A 614 34.55 26.92 18.12
N GLY A 615 34.93 27.96 17.33
CA GLY A 615 36.12 28.76 17.58
C GLY A 615 37.43 28.08 17.18
N GLY A 616 37.45 27.30 16.09
CA GLY A 616 38.67 26.63 15.57
C GLY A 616 39.64 27.64 14.93
N THR A 617 40.94 27.42 15.14
CA THR A 617 42.05 28.29 14.67
C THR A 617 42.14 28.46 13.15
N THR A 618 41.45 27.62 12.36
CA THR A 618 41.43 27.68 10.90
C THR A 618 40.50 28.77 10.33
N ALA A 619 39.63 29.35 11.13
CA ALA A 619 38.64 30.33 10.67
C ALA A 619 39.16 31.77 10.59
N GLY A 620 40.36 32.07 11.08
CA GLY A 620 40.94 33.41 11.13
C GLY A 620 40.26 34.41 12.09
N ILE A 621 39.11 34.02 12.68
CA ILE A 621 38.34 34.77 13.68
C ILE A 621 37.94 33.77 14.77
N ASP A 622 38.35 34.10 16.00
CA ASP A 622 38.03 33.29 17.18
C ASP A 622 36.68 33.71 17.74
N TYR A 623 35.60 33.09 17.31
CA TYR A 623 34.24 33.29 17.82
C TYR A 623 33.45 31.97 17.89
N THR A 624 32.51 31.93 18.78
CA THR A 624 31.54 30.81 18.89
C THR A 624 30.12 31.32 18.65
N THR A 625 29.32 30.53 17.93
CA THR A 625 27.89 30.78 17.79
C THR A 625 27.13 29.83 18.69
N THR A 626 26.12 30.33 19.40
CA THR A 626 25.21 29.56 20.26
C THR A 626 23.91 29.24 19.56
N GLU A 627 23.65 29.85 18.41
CA GLU A 627 22.42 29.69 17.64
C GLU A 627 22.75 29.30 16.19
N SER A 628 21.87 28.48 15.57
CA SER A 628 21.89 28.24 14.15
C SER A 628 21.29 29.46 13.42
N CYS A 629 21.91 29.91 12.35
CA CYS A 629 21.36 30.92 11.46
C CYS A 629 20.18 30.41 10.66
#